data_83eb10eff66bb3667f1d86ca2d0524d1
#
_entry.id   83eb10eff66bb3667f1d86ca2d0524d1
#
_cell.length_a   1.000
_cell.length_b   1.000
_cell.length_c   1.000
_cell.angle_alpha   90.00
_cell.angle_beta   90.00
_cell.angle_gamma   90.00
#
_symmetry.space_group_name_H-M   'P 1'
#
loop_
_entity.id
_entity.type
_entity.pdbx_description
1 polymer ?
#
loop_
_entity_poly.entity_id
_entity_poly.type
_entity_poly.pdbx_seq_one_letter_code
_entity_poly.pdbx_strand_id
1 'polypeptide(L)'
;MTPRRYNPDRRRDALLERINLDITDAVAQSLREDLGGEVDANNDISAQLLPQDARSHAVVITREDGVFCGKRWVEEVFIQLAGDDVNFTWHVADGDAVKANQPLFELEGPSRILLTGERTALNFVQTLSGVASEVRRYVDLLAGTKTQLLDTRKTLPGLRTALKYAVLCGGGANHRLGLSDAFLIKENHIIASGSVRQAVEKAFW
;
A
#
# COMPACT_ATOMS: atom_id res chain seq x y z
N MET A 1 -22.23 27.71 3.68
CA MET A 1 -21.32 26.61 4.04
C MET A 1 -19.91 27.13 4.09
N THR A 2 -19.19 26.94 5.20
CA THR A 2 -17.77 27.33 5.29
C THR A 2 -16.96 26.41 4.37
N PRO A 3 -16.07 26.93 3.50
CA PRO A 3 -15.24 26.10 2.64
C PRO A 3 -14.47 25.10 3.50
N ARG A 4 -14.57 23.82 3.19
CA ARG A 4 -13.79 22.79 3.88
C ARG A 4 -12.32 22.99 3.51
N ARG A 5 -11.54 23.56 4.43
CA ARG A 5 -10.09 23.73 4.27
C ARG A 5 -9.43 22.36 4.10
N TYR A 6 -8.33 22.31 3.36
CA TYR A 6 -7.46 21.13 3.33
C TYR A 6 -7.13 20.71 4.77
N ASN A 7 -7.43 19.48 5.12
CA ASN A 7 -7.13 18.86 6.40
C ASN A 7 -6.44 17.53 6.14
N PRO A 8 -5.12 17.42 6.41
CA PRO A 8 -4.35 16.21 6.18
C PRO A 8 -4.84 15.03 7.02
N ASP A 9 -5.24 15.26 8.29
CA ASP A 9 -5.68 14.19 9.18
C ASP A 9 -6.96 13.52 8.66
N ARG A 10 -7.94 14.30 8.23
CA ARG A 10 -9.17 13.78 7.65
C ARG A 10 -8.91 12.96 6.37
N ARG A 11 -7.91 13.34 5.58
CA ARG A 11 -7.55 12.59 4.37
C ARG A 11 -6.85 11.29 4.70
N ARG A 12 -5.99 11.32 5.72
CA ARG A 12 -5.38 10.12 6.28
C ARG A 12 -6.44 9.13 6.74
N ASP A 13 -7.40 9.58 7.55
CA ASP A 13 -8.47 8.72 8.06
C ASP A 13 -9.31 8.12 6.92
N ALA A 14 -9.72 8.93 5.94
CA ALA A 14 -10.44 8.47 4.75
C ALA A 14 -9.64 7.47 3.91
N LEU A 15 -8.32 7.62 3.83
CA LEU A 15 -7.45 6.64 3.17
C LEU A 15 -7.40 5.33 3.94
N LEU A 16 -7.25 5.38 5.27
CA LEU A 16 -7.19 4.18 6.11
C LEU A 16 -8.51 3.39 6.07
N GLU A 17 -9.65 4.08 6.05
CA GLU A 17 -10.95 3.44 5.81
C GLU A 17 -11.00 2.76 4.44
N ARG A 18 -10.51 3.43 3.40
CA ARG A 18 -10.50 2.89 2.05
C ARG A 18 -9.58 1.67 1.89
N ILE A 19 -8.45 1.64 2.60
CA ILE A 19 -7.58 0.46 2.63
C ILE A 19 -8.36 -0.77 3.12
N ASN A 20 -9.18 -0.64 4.14
CA ASN A 20 -10.00 -1.75 4.67
C ASN A 20 -10.95 -2.33 3.62
N LEU A 21 -11.39 -1.52 2.65
CA LEU A 21 -12.27 -1.96 1.57
C LEU A 21 -11.52 -2.51 0.37
N ASP A 22 -10.36 -1.93 0.03
CA ASP A 22 -9.66 -2.20 -1.22
C ASP A 22 -8.62 -3.35 -1.09
N ILE A 23 -8.13 -3.63 0.13
CA ILE A 23 -6.99 -4.55 0.33
C ILE A 23 -7.31 -5.98 -0.07
N THR A 24 -8.47 -6.48 0.32
CA THR A 24 -8.90 -7.86 0.05
C THR A 24 -9.01 -8.13 -1.45
N ASP A 25 -9.64 -7.21 -2.20
CA ASP A 25 -9.77 -7.33 -3.65
C ASP A 25 -8.42 -7.22 -4.36
N ALA A 26 -7.56 -6.28 -3.93
CA ALA A 26 -6.24 -6.09 -4.52
C ALA A 26 -5.34 -7.32 -4.34
N VAL A 27 -5.34 -7.91 -3.15
CA VAL A 27 -4.58 -9.13 -2.85
C VAL A 27 -5.16 -10.32 -3.61
N ALA A 28 -6.49 -10.50 -3.62
CA ALA A 28 -7.13 -11.56 -4.38
C ALA A 28 -6.80 -11.49 -5.87
N GLN A 29 -6.76 -10.29 -6.46
CA GLN A 29 -6.38 -10.11 -7.85
C GLN A 29 -4.93 -10.55 -8.10
N SER A 30 -4.00 -10.15 -7.23
CA SER A 30 -2.58 -10.53 -7.35
C SER A 30 -2.36 -12.04 -7.18
N LEU A 31 -3.08 -12.69 -6.26
CA LEU A 31 -3.03 -14.14 -6.09
C LEU A 31 -3.61 -14.89 -7.31
N ARG A 32 -4.67 -14.36 -7.93
CA ARG A 32 -5.25 -14.95 -9.16
C ARG A 32 -4.30 -14.88 -10.36
N GLU A 33 -3.43 -13.86 -10.42
CA GLU A 33 -2.41 -13.78 -11.48
C GLU A 33 -1.44 -14.96 -11.41
N ASP A 34 -1.04 -15.38 -10.19
CA ASP A 34 -0.12 -16.51 -9.98
C ASP A 34 -0.85 -17.86 -10.04
N LEU A 35 -2.09 -17.96 -9.57
CA LEU A 35 -2.83 -19.21 -9.36
C LEU A 35 -3.81 -19.57 -10.49
N GLY A 36 -3.77 -18.86 -11.61
CA GLY A 36 -4.55 -19.23 -12.80
C GLY A 36 -6.04 -18.85 -12.75
N GLY A 37 -6.40 -17.81 -11.97
CA GLY A 37 -7.72 -17.19 -11.96
C GLY A 37 -8.54 -17.43 -10.69
N GLU A 38 -8.19 -18.38 -9.87
CA GLU A 38 -8.83 -18.67 -8.55
C GLU A 38 -7.80 -18.57 -7.44
N VAL A 39 -8.25 -18.16 -6.24
CA VAL A 39 -7.39 -18.13 -5.04
C VAL A 39 -7.45 -19.51 -4.39
N ASP A 40 -6.71 -20.45 -4.97
CA ASP A 40 -6.56 -21.81 -4.45
C ASP A 40 -5.09 -22.23 -4.48
N ALA A 41 -4.48 -22.41 -3.31
CA ALA A 41 -3.08 -22.82 -3.17
C ALA A 41 -2.77 -24.18 -3.81
N ASN A 42 -3.78 -25.02 -4.05
CA ASN A 42 -3.60 -26.29 -4.75
C ASN A 42 -3.24 -26.11 -6.23
N ASN A 43 -3.45 -24.92 -6.79
CA ASN A 43 -3.04 -24.59 -8.15
C ASN A 43 -1.54 -24.32 -8.30
N ASP A 44 -0.79 -24.17 -7.20
CA ASP A 44 0.68 -24.08 -7.24
C ASP A 44 1.27 -25.50 -7.40
N ILE A 45 1.56 -25.86 -8.64
CA ILE A 45 2.10 -27.18 -9.00
C ILE A 45 3.47 -27.46 -8.38
N SER A 46 4.28 -26.43 -8.13
CA SER A 46 5.61 -26.58 -7.52
C SER A 46 5.50 -26.86 -6.02
N ALA A 47 4.56 -26.20 -5.34
CA ALA A 47 4.31 -26.45 -3.92
C ALA A 47 3.85 -27.90 -3.67
N GLN A 48 3.20 -28.56 -4.65
CA GLN A 48 2.78 -29.95 -4.55
C GLN A 48 3.95 -30.95 -4.39
N LEU A 49 5.19 -30.54 -4.69
CA LEU A 49 6.38 -31.35 -4.44
C LEU A 49 6.66 -31.55 -2.94
N LEU A 50 6.13 -30.70 -2.06
CA LEU A 50 6.32 -30.83 -0.63
C LEU A 50 5.23 -31.74 -0.02
N PRO A 51 5.54 -32.45 1.10
CA PRO A 51 4.52 -33.19 1.86
C PRO A 51 3.38 -32.25 2.28
N GLN A 52 2.15 -32.78 2.29
CA GLN A 52 0.96 -31.97 2.61
C GLN A 52 0.95 -31.48 4.07
N ASP A 53 1.52 -32.26 4.97
CA ASP A 53 1.62 -32.01 6.41
C ASP A 53 2.89 -31.25 6.81
N ALA A 54 3.77 -30.91 5.83
CA ALA A 54 5.00 -30.23 6.13
C ALA A 54 4.73 -28.79 6.62
N ARG A 55 5.41 -28.41 7.70
CA ARG A 55 5.40 -27.03 8.24
C ARG A 55 6.81 -26.45 8.16
N SER A 56 6.89 -25.17 7.96
CA SER A 56 8.16 -24.44 7.80
C SER A 56 8.12 -23.13 8.59
N HIS A 57 9.31 -22.66 8.89
CA HIS A 57 9.57 -21.32 9.40
C HIS A 57 10.38 -20.55 8.34
N ALA A 58 9.98 -19.34 8.06
CA ALA A 58 10.63 -18.45 7.10
C ALA A 58 10.93 -17.10 7.73
N VAL A 59 12.07 -16.51 7.38
CA VAL A 59 12.48 -15.18 7.84
C VAL A 59 12.67 -14.28 6.62
N VAL A 60 12.00 -13.13 6.62
CA VAL A 60 12.15 -12.10 5.58
C VAL A 60 13.06 -11.00 6.09
N ILE A 61 14.11 -10.72 5.32
CA ILE A 61 15.08 -9.66 5.61
C ILE A 61 15.10 -8.63 4.49
N THR A 62 15.49 -7.38 4.79
CA THR A 62 15.82 -6.41 3.76
C THR A 62 17.29 -6.52 3.35
N ARG A 63 17.61 -6.20 2.08
CA ARG A 63 18.99 -6.12 1.59
C ARG A 63 19.55 -4.70 1.59
N GLU A 64 18.68 -3.70 1.76
CA GLU A 64 19.01 -2.29 1.66
C GLU A 64 18.41 -1.51 2.83
N ASP A 65 18.98 -0.34 3.10
CA ASP A 65 18.41 0.65 4.00
C ASP A 65 17.15 1.25 3.37
N GLY A 66 16.12 1.51 4.16
CA GLY A 66 14.90 2.11 3.65
C GLY A 66 13.82 2.32 4.71
N VAL A 67 12.57 2.40 4.24
CA VAL A 67 11.38 2.47 5.08
C VAL A 67 10.48 1.29 4.76
N PHE A 68 10.11 0.52 5.78
CA PHE A 68 9.22 -0.62 5.62
C PHE A 68 7.77 -0.16 5.40
N CYS A 69 7.09 -0.80 4.46
CA CYS A 69 5.66 -0.62 4.21
C CYS A 69 5.08 -1.86 3.54
N GLY A 70 3.90 -2.32 4.02
CA GLY A 70 3.19 -3.43 3.40
C GLY A 70 2.71 -4.51 4.35
N LYS A 71 2.83 -4.32 5.66
CA LYS A 71 2.42 -5.31 6.69
C LYS A 71 1.04 -5.90 6.40
N ARG A 72 0.03 -5.06 6.22
CA ARG A 72 -1.37 -5.49 6.03
C ARG A 72 -1.57 -6.29 4.74
N TRP A 73 -0.81 -6.03 3.69
CA TRP A 73 -0.88 -6.78 2.43
C TRP A 73 -0.28 -8.18 2.60
N VAL A 74 0.83 -8.29 3.35
CA VAL A 74 1.42 -9.60 3.69
C VAL A 74 0.44 -10.44 4.49
N GLU A 75 -0.15 -9.88 5.54
CA GLU A 75 -1.14 -10.58 6.37
C GLU A 75 -2.32 -11.05 5.51
N GLU A 76 -2.88 -10.19 4.66
CA GLU A 76 -4.02 -10.51 3.79
C GLU A 76 -3.69 -11.62 2.79
N VAL A 77 -2.47 -11.66 2.22
CA VAL A 77 -2.05 -12.74 1.32
C VAL A 77 -2.21 -14.10 1.99
N PHE A 78 -1.70 -14.25 3.21
CA PHE A 78 -1.74 -15.53 3.90
C PHE A 78 -3.11 -15.83 4.52
N ILE A 79 -3.86 -14.82 4.91
CA ILE A 79 -5.27 -14.99 5.33
C ILE A 79 -6.10 -15.58 4.18
N GLN A 80 -5.94 -15.09 2.96
CA GLN A 80 -6.68 -15.59 1.80
C GLN A 80 -6.25 -17.01 1.39
N LEU A 81 -4.99 -17.40 1.62
CA LEU A 81 -4.49 -18.73 1.27
C LEU A 81 -4.78 -19.80 2.33
N ALA A 82 -4.80 -19.45 3.61
CA ALA A 82 -4.87 -20.44 4.70
C ALA A 82 -5.64 -19.98 5.96
N GLY A 83 -6.34 -18.85 5.92
CA GLY A 83 -7.00 -18.30 7.11
C GLY A 83 -6.00 -18.02 8.24
N ASP A 84 -6.24 -18.59 9.41
CA ASP A 84 -5.43 -18.37 10.61
C ASP A 84 -4.29 -19.39 10.80
N ASP A 85 -3.97 -20.23 9.80
CA ASP A 85 -2.95 -21.28 9.92
C ASP A 85 -1.50 -20.79 9.71
N VAL A 86 -1.30 -19.49 9.47
CA VAL A 86 0.03 -18.86 9.38
C VAL A 86 0.21 -17.89 10.53
N ASN A 87 1.25 -18.11 11.32
CA ASN A 87 1.65 -17.23 12.41
C ASN A 87 2.70 -16.23 11.95
N PHE A 88 2.59 -14.98 12.40
CA PHE A 88 3.51 -13.90 12.09
C PHE A 88 4.25 -13.43 13.34
N THR A 89 5.56 -13.23 13.23
CA THR A 89 6.35 -12.46 14.19
C THR A 89 6.88 -11.22 13.49
N TRP A 90 6.35 -10.05 13.82
CA TRP A 90 6.75 -8.77 13.24
C TRP A 90 7.86 -8.11 14.04
N HIS A 91 8.94 -7.70 13.37
CA HIS A 91 10.06 -6.97 13.96
C HIS A 91 10.02 -5.47 13.63
N VAL A 92 9.16 -5.08 12.68
CA VAL A 92 9.00 -3.71 12.20
C VAL A 92 7.52 -3.39 12.00
N ALA A 93 7.19 -2.09 12.04
CA ALA A 93 5.89 -1.55 11.68
C ALA A 93 6.00 -0.75 10.38
N ASP A 94 4.85 -0.54 9.71
CA ASP A 94 4.78 0.34 8.54
C ASP A 94 5.24 1.77 8.90
N GLY A 95 6.21 2.30 8.14
CA GLY A 95 6.84 3.59 8.37
C GLY A 95 8.17 3.55 9.15
N ASP A 96 8.55 2.41 9.68
CA ASP A 96 9.84 2.26 10.36
C ASP A 96 11.01 2.32 9.38
N ALA A 97 12.06 3.01 9.79
CA ALA A 97 13.35 2.94 9.10
C ALA A 97 14.01 1.58 9.34
N VAL A 98 14.51 0.97 8.29
CA VAL A 98 15.17 -0.34 8.33
C VAL A 98 16.59 -0.27 7.78
N LYS A 99 17.43 -1.20 8.22
CA LYS A 99 18.83 -1.33 7.82
C LYS A 99 19.06 -2.60 7.02
N ALA A 100 20.04 -2.56 6.13
CA ALA A 100 20.45 -3.73 5.36
C ALA A 100 20.72 -4.95 6.26
N ASN A 101 20.20 -6.10 5.84
CA ASN A 101 20.23 -7.38 6.55
C ASN A 101 19.39 -7.44 7.85
N GLN A 102 18.56 -6.43 8.13
CA GLN A 102 17.64 -6.46 9.26
C GLN A 102 16.47 -7.43 8.97
N PRO A 103 16.10 -8.32 9.93
CA PRO A 103 14.84 -9.06 9.86
C PRO A 103 13.65 -8.10 9.90
N LEU A 104 12.69 -8.34 9.01
CA LEU A 104 11.44 -7.58 8.93
C LEU A 104 10.31 -8.32 9.63
N PHE A 105 10.15 -9.58 9.31
CA PHE A 105 9.16 -10.46 9.92
C PHE A 105 9.50 -11.92 9.68
N GLU A 106 8.85 -12.79 10.46
CA GLU A 106 8.93 -14.22 10.37
C GLU A 106 7.55 -14.82 10.16
N LEU A 107 7.50 -15.95 9.48
CA LEU A 107 6.31 -16.71 9.15
C LEU A 107 6.48 -18.15 9.62
N GLU A 108 5.47 -18.72 10.26
CA GLU A 108 5.41 -20.13 10.61
C GLU A 108 4.07 -20.69 10.15
N GLY A 109 4.08 -21.75 9.32
CA GLY A 109 2.85 -22.32 8.80
C GLY A 109 3.07 -23.51 7.86
N PRO A 110 2.01 -23.95 7.16
CA PRO A 110 2.12 -25.01 6.16
C PRO A 110 3.11 -24.62 5.06
N SER A 111 4.08 -25.49 4.79
CA SER A 111 5.19 -25.20 3.86
C SER A 111 4.70 -24.83 2.47
N ARG A 112 3.66 -25.52 1.96
CA ARG A 112 3.05 -25.23 0.66
C ARG A 112 2.49 -23.80 0.60
N ILE A 113 1.77 -23.38 1.65
CA ILE A 113 1.17 -22.05 1.76
C ILE A 113 2.23 -20.97 1.81
N LEU A 114 3.30 -21.16 2.60
CA LEU A 114 4.38 -20.18 2.69
C LEU A 114 5.05 -19.96 1.33
N LEU A 115 5.31 -21.04 0.56
CA LEU A 115 5.88 -20.94 -0.78
C LEU A 115 4.93 -20.25 -1.76
N THR A 116 3.66 -20.64 -1.77
CA THR A 116 2.65 -20.09 -2.68
C THR A 116 2.45 -18.59 -2.46
N GLY A 117 2.40 -18.14 -1.20
CA GLY A 117 2.18 -16.73 -0.86
C GLY A 117 3.42 -15.83 -0.95
N GLU A 118 4.62 -16.40 -0.93
CA GLU A 118 5.88 -15.67 -0.82
C GLU A 118 6.02 -14.57 -1.87
N ARG A 119 5.88 -14.91 -3.15
CA ARG A 119 6.12 -13.95 -4.23
C ARG A 119 5.14 -12.79 -4.20
N THR A 120 3.86 -13.05 -4.05
CA THR A 120 2.82 -12.02 -3.96
C THR A 120 3.05 -11.12 -2.74
N ALA A 121 3.35 -11.69 -1.57
CA ALA A 121 3.65 -10.93 -0.35
C ALA A 121 4.88 -10.02 -0.52
N LEU A 122 5.99 -10.56 -1.07
CA LEU A 122 7.20 -9.80 -1.32
C LEU A 122 7.01 -8.71 -2.39
N ASN A 123 6.19 -8.93 -3.41
CA ASN A 123 5.88 -7.92 -4.42
C ASN A 123 5.20 -6.70 -3.80
N PHE A 124 4.25 -6.89 -2.89
CA PHE A 124 3.65 -5.77 -2.15
C PHE A 124 4.68 -5.06 -1.28
N VAL A 125 5.43 -5.78 -0.46
CA VAL A 125 6.45 -5.18 0.44
C VAL A 125 7.48 -4.40 -0.35
N GLN A 126 8.03 -4.96 -1.42
CA GLN A 126 9.06 -4.31 -2.24
C GLN A 126 8.52 -3.06 -2.93
N THR A 127 7.32 -3.13 -3.51
CA THR A 127 6.70 -1.99 -4.20
C THR A 127 6.39 -0.86 -3.22
N LEU A 128 5.76 -1.17 -2.09
CA LEU A 128 5.31 -0.17 -1.12
C LEU A 128 6.49 0.40 -0.32
N SER A 129 7.44 -0.43 0.11
CA SER A 129 8.64 0.02 0.79
C SER A 129 9.54 0.86 -0.12
N GLY A 130 9.63 0.53 -1.40
CA GLY A 130 10.35 1.34 -2.38
C GLY A 130 9.78 2.75 -2.50
N VAL A 131 8.45 2.88 -2.58
CA VAL A 131 7.78 4.19 -2.60
C VAL A 131 7.97 4.92 -1.27
N ALA A 132 7.77 4.26 -0.13
CA ALA A 132 7.94 4.86 1.19
C ALA A 132 9.39 5.36 1.41
N SER A 133 10.39 4.58 0.98
CA SER A 133 11.80 4.94 1.07
C SER A 133 12.15 6.16 0.23
N GLU A 134 11.67 6.20 -1.02
CA GLU A 134 11.91 7.35 -1.89
C GLU A 134 11.20 8.61 -1.38
N VAL A 135 9.97 8.48 -0.88
CA VAL A 135 9.25 9.60 -0.24
C VAL A 135 10.04 10.13 0.97
N ARG A 136 10.60 9.24 1.81
CA ARG A 136 11.42 9.64 2.97
C ARG A 136 12.61 10.47 2.55
N ARG A 137 13.31 10.12 1.48
CA ARG A 137 14.43 10.89 0.95
C ARG A 137 14.05 12.34 0.62
N TYR A 138 12.88 12.53 0.00
CA TYR A 138 12.39 13.88 -0.30
C TYR A 138 11.90 14.63 0.95
N VAL A 139 11.24 13.94 1.87
CA VAL A 139 10.78 14.52 3.14
C VAL A 139 11.96 15.01 3.97
N ASP A 140 13.04 14.25 4.03
CA ASP A 140 14.26 14.63 4.75
C ASP A 140 14.90 15.91 4.19
N LEU A 141 14.81 16.16 2.87
CA LEU A 141 15.27 17.41 2.26
C LEU A 141 14.41 18.63 2.65
N LEU A 142 13.18 18.41 3.10
CA LEU A 142 12.27 19.46 3.55
C LEU A 142 12.38 19.75 5.06
N ALA A 143 13.25 19.02 5.77
CA ALA A 143 13.44 19.20 7.21
C ALA A 143 13.79 20.66 7.57
N GLY A 144 13.16 21.18 8.63
CA GLY A 144 13.32 22.56 9.08
C GLY A 144 12.48 23.58 8.31
N THR A 145 11.71 23.16 7.30
CA THR A 145 10.76 24.04 6.58
C THR A 145 9.31 23.74 7.00
N LYS A 146 8.36 24.57 6.54
CA LYS A 146 6.91 24.33 6.68
C LYS A 146 6.32 23.61 5.45
N THR A 147 7.16 23.23 4.49
CA THR A 147 6.73 22.60 3.24
C THR A 147 6.39 21.13 3.50
N GLN A 148 5.32 20.66 2.88
CA GLN A 148 4.93 19.25 2.91
C GLN A 148 5.01 18.65 1.51
N LEU A 149 5.51 17.41 1.42
CA LEU A 149 5.47 16.61 0.20
C LEU A 149 4.07 16.00 0.07
N LEU A 150 3.38 16.30 -1.04
CA LEU A 150 2.06 15.75 -1.34
C LEU A 150 2.16 14.71 -2.46
N ASP A 151 1.37 13.66 -2.36
CA ASP A 151 1.18 12.70 -3.44
C ASP A 151 0.32 13.26 -4.60
N THR A 152 0.13 12.46 -5.61
CA THR A 152 -0.73 12.76 -6.76
C THR A 152 -1.65 11.60 -7.10
N ARG A 153 -2.49 11.79 -8.16
CA ARG A 153 -3.27 10.70 -8.78
C ARG A 153 -2.52 9.97 -9.90
N LYS A 154 -1.24 10.28 -10.12
CA LYS A 154 -0.37 9.58 -11.08
C LYS A 154 0.19 8.32 -10.39
N THR A 155 -0.61 7.27 -10.36
CA THR A 155 -0.34 6.01 -9.67
C THR A 155 -0.42 4.85 -10.65
N LEU A 156 0.16 3.71 -10.30
CA LEU A 156 -0.11 2.47 -11.01
C LEU A 156 -1.61 2.15 -10.96
N PRO A 157 -2.21 1.74 -12.08
CA PRO A 157 -3.61 1.32 -12.10
C PRO A 157 -3.86 0.20 -11.06
N GLY A 158 -4.99 0.29 -10.35
CA GLY A 158 -5.36 -0.68 -9.31
C GLY A 158 -4.67 -0.50 -7.96
N LEU A 159 -3.49 0.13 -7.88
CA LEU A 159 -2.69 0.24 -6.65
C LEU A 159 -2.73 1.61 -5.96
N ARG A 160 -3.66 2.50 -6.35
CA ARG A 160 -3.66 3.89 -5.84
C ARG A 160 -3.74 3.96 -4.33
N THR A 161 -4.62 3.22 -3.70
CA THR A 161 -4.81 3.23 -2.26
C THR A 161 -3.53 2.80 -1.54
N ALA A 162 -2.92 1.71 -1.98
CA ALA A 162 -1.67 1.18 -1.44
C ALA A 162 -0.50 2.17 -1.61
N LEU A 163 -0.33 2.75 -2.81
CA LEU A 163 0.73 3.71 -3.10
C LEU A 163 0.58 5.02 -2.30
N LYS A 164 -0.66 5.50 -2.11
CA LYS A 164 -0.93 6.67 -1.25
C LYS A 164 -0.64 6.38 0.22
N TYR A 165 -0.89 5.16 0.68
CA TYR A 165 -0.50 4.72 2.01
C TYR A 165 1.02 4.67 2.18
N ALA A 166 1.74 4.15 1.19
CA ALA A 166 3.19 4.15 1.20
C ALA A 166 3.79 5.57 1.28
N VAL A 167 3.14 6.57 0.65
CA VAL A 167 3.52 7.99 0.82
C VAL A 167 3.40 8.45 2.28
N LEU A 168 2.34 8.06 2.99
CA LEU A 168 2.21 8.36 4.43
C LEU A 168 3.31 7.68 5.25
N CYS A 169 3.61 6.41 4.98
CA CYS A 169 4.68 5.67 5.65
C CYS A 169 6.05 6.32 5.44
N GLY A 170 6.28 6.92 4.27
CA GLY A 170 7.47 7.70 3.97
C GLY A 170 7.52 9.08 4.66
N GLY A 171 6.45 9.52 5.33
CA GLY A 171 6.36 10.83 5.99
C GLY A 171 5.79 11.94 5.10
N GLY A 172 5.32 11.62 3.91
CA GLY A 172 4.58 12.55 3.06
C GLY A 172 3.12 12.71 3.49
N ALA A 173 2.36 13.50 2.76
CA ALA A 173 0.94 13.71 3.00
C ALA A 173 0.11 13.45 1.73
N ASN A 174 -1.17 13.16 1.92
CA ASN A 174 -2.05 12.87 0.80
C ASN A 174 -2.74 14.12 0.26
N HIS A 175 -2.70 14.29 -1.04
CA HIS A 175 -3.64 15.13 -1.78
C HIS A 175 -4.97 14.35 -1.95
N ARG A 176 -5.91 14.82 -2.76
CA ARG A 176 -7.18 14.13 -3.01
C ARG A 176 -6.98 12.67 -3.40
N LEU A 177 -7.83 11.79 -2.89
CA LEU A 177 -7.77 10.35 -3.15
C LEU A 177 -8.27 9.99 -4.55
N GLY A 178 -9.32 10.68 -4.98
CA GLY A 178 -9.97 10.44 -6.26
C GLY A 178 -10.49 11.71 -6.92
N LEU A 179 -11.56 11.58 -7.69
CA LEU A 179 -12.28 12.70 -8.30
C LEU A 179 -13.48 13.15 -7.45
N SER A 180 -13.90 12.30 -6.51
CA SER A 180 -15.11 12.50 -5.70
C SER A 180 -14.88 13.20 -4.37
N ASP A 181 -13.62 13.35 -3.93
CA ASP A 181 -13.30 13.81 -2.57
C ASP A 181 -12.80 15.26 -2.50
N ALA A 182 -12.31 15.83 -3.62
CA ALA A 182 -11.94 17.24 -3.68
C ALA A 182 -11.85 17.77 -5.11
N PHE A 183 -12.14 19.05 -5.26
CA PHE A 183 -11.90 19.78 -6.49
C PHE A 183 -10.40 19.98 -6.72
N LEU A 184 -9.97 19.86 -7.97
CA LEU A 184 -8.71 20.35 -8.49
C LEU A 184 -9.01 21.08 -9.81
N ILE A 185 -9.21 22.38 -9.70
CA ILE A 185 -9.56 23.24 -10.84
C ILE A 185 -8.30 23.45 -11.68
N LYS A 186 -8.38 23.13 -12.96
CA LYS A 186 -7.34 23.27 -13.95
C LYS A 186 -7.83 24.14 -15.10
N GLU A 187 -6.92 24.48 -16.02
CA GLU A 187 -7.16 25.33 -17.20
C GLU A 187 -8.43 24.95 -17.97
N ASN A 188 -8.66 23.67 -18.24
CA ASN A 188 -9.85 23.20 -18.97
C ASN A 188 -11.15 23.44 -18.19
N HIS A 189 -11.11 23.35 -16.85
CA HIS A 189 -12.27 23.65 -16.02
C HIS A 189 -12.56 25.17 -16.01
N ILE A 190 -11.51 26.00 -16.00
CA ILE A 190 -11.62 27.44 -16.04
C ILE A 190 -12.21 27.89 -17.38
N ILE A 191 -11.68 27.37 -18.51
CA ILE A 191 -12.18 27.66 -19.86
C ILE A 191 -13.66 27.28 -19.98
N ALA A 192 -14.02 26.06 -19.58
CA ALA A 192 -15.39 25.57 -19.65
C ALA A 192 -16.35 26.32 -18.69
N SER A 193 -15.85 26.89 -17.60
CA SER A 193 -16.64 27.68 -16.65
C SER A 193 -16.75 29.16 -17.04
N GLY A 194 -15.89 29.64 -17.94
CA GLY A 194 -15.83 31.01 -18.41
C GLY A 194 -14.77 31.87 -17.73
N SER A 195 -14.49 31.64 -16.45
CA SER A 195 -13.44 32.35 -15.69
C SER A 195 -13.03 31.59 -14.43
N VAL A 196 -11.90 31.96 -13.84
CA VAL A 196 -11.46 31.44 -12.53
C VAL A 196 -12.53 31.67 -11.46
N ARG A 197 -13.09 32.87 -11.42
CA ARG A 197 -14.14 33.26 -10.47
C ARG A 197 -15.35 32.33 -10.60
N GLN A 198 -15.87 32.15 -11.81
CA GLN A 198 -17.03 31.27 -12.06
C GLN A 198 -16.74 29.80 -11.73
N ALA A 199 -15.53 29.31 -12.02
CA ALA A 199 -15.13 27.97 -11.67
C ALA A 199 -15.11 27.75 -10.15
N VAL A 200 -14.59 28.71 -9.40
CA VAL A 200 -14.55 28.69 -7.93
C VAL A 200 -15.95 28.79 -7.35
N GLU A 201 -16.79 29.74 -7.82
CA GLU A 201 -18.18 29.88 -7.38
C GLU A 201 -18.96 28.56 -7.56
N LYS A 202 -18.82 27.89 -8.70
CA LYS A 202 -19.45 26.59 -8.96
C LYS A 202 -18.93 25.45 -8.05
N ALA A 203 -17.70 25.54 -7.55
CA ALA A 203 -17.13 24.52 -6.66
C ALA A 203 -17.62 24.63 -5.21
N PHE A 204 -18.37 25.67 -4.84
CA PHE A 204 -18.92 25.86 -3.50
C PHE A 204 -20.37 25.39 -3.35
N TRP A 205 -20.96 24.74 -4.34
CA TRP A 205 -22.32 24.17 -4.29
C TRP A 205 -22.34 22.78 -3.66
#